data_ac400dd30f6a4593ae0b6ba02fe96470
#
_entry.id   ac400dd30f6a4593ae0b6ba02fe96470
#
_cell.length_a   1.000
_cell.length_b   1.000
_cell.length_c   1.000
_cell.angle_alpha   90.00
_cell.angle_beta   90.00
_cell.angle_gamma   90.00
#
_symmetry.space_group_name_H-M   'P 1'
#
loop_
_entity.id
_entity.type
_entity.pdbx_description
1 polymer ?
#
loop_
_entity_poly.entity_id
_entity_poly.type
_entity_poly.pdbx_seq_one_letter_code
_entity_poly.pdbx_strand_id
1 'polypeptide(L)'
;AGAAGVVVAGVFFKIALYVCVVVLLFWIGKSSFQFGHDVFNQHAMSPGEGQEVTVVIKEDDSLYKIAKTLQKKGLIESAPVFYVQERLSTYHGQLQPGTYLLSTAYTPNRIMGILAGDDEQEGVSDS
;
A
#
# COMPACT_ATOMS: atom_id res chain seq x y z
N ALA A 1 5.18 55.18 13.71
CA ALA A 1 6.08 54.31 12.95
C ALA A 1 5.97 52.85 13.36
N GLY A 2 5.74 52.58 14.69
CA GLY A 2 5.63 51.20 15.13
C GLY A 2 4.44 50.47 14.55
N ALA A 3 3.34 51.17 14.33
CA ALA A 3 2.14 50.52 13.78
C ALA A 3 2.38 50.06 12.35
N ALA A 4 3.08 50.87 11.55
CA ALA A 4 3.37 50.50 10.19
C ALA A 4 4.28 49.25 10.15
N GLY A 5 5.28 49.20 11.00
CA GLY A 5 6.17 48.05 11.09
C GLY A 5 5.43 46.79 11.50
N VAL A 6 4.52 46.90 12.46
CA VAL A 6 3.74 45.76 12.91
C VAL A 6 2.82 45.26 11.79
N VAL A 7 2.22 46.19 11.03
CA VAL A 7 1.35 45.78 9.93
C VAL A 7 2.14 45.08 8.85
N VAL A 8 3.31 45.61 8.49
CA VAL A 8 4.16 44.98 7.48
C VAL A 8 4.61 43.62 7.93
N ALA A 9 5.03 43.49 9.19
CA ALA A 9 5.45 42.19 9.72
C ALA A 9 4.32 41.19 9.70
N GLY A 10 3.10 41.62 10.04
CA GLY A 10 1.94 40.76 9.99
C GLY A 10 1.62 40.27 8.59
N VAL A 11 1.75 41.17 7.60
CA VAL A 11 1.51 40.80 6.22
C VAL A 11 2.57 39.80 5.75
N PHE A 12 3.83 40.06 6.07
CA PHE A 12 4.90 39.14 5.74
C PHE A 12 4.68 37.76 6.37
N PHE A 13 4.31 37.73 7.63
CA PHE A 13 4.04 36.47 8.31
C PHE A 13 2.90 35.73 7.62
N LYS A 14 1.85 36.45 7.24
CA LYS A 14 0.71 35.84 6.58
C LYS A 14 1.08 35.25 5.23
N ILE A 15 1.89 35.99 4.45
CA ILE A 15 2.33 35.51 3.16
C ILE A 15 3.21 34.28 3.32
N ALA A 16 4.13 34.30 4.29
CA ALA A 16 5.00 33.17 4.54
C ALA A 16 4.20 31.94 4.93
N LEU A 17 3.21 32.13 5.81
CA LEU A 17 2.36 31.03 6.23
C LEU A 17 1.57 30.46 5.04
N TYR A 18 1.04 31.35 4.21
CA TYR A 18 0.28 30.93 3.04
C TYR A 18 1.15 30.12 2.07
N VAL A 19 2.35 30.61 1.81
CA VAL A 19 3.30 29.91 0.94
C VAL A 19 3.64 28.55 1.52
N CYS A 20 3.87 28.46 2.82
CA CYS A 20 4.17 27.18 3.45
C CYS A 20 3.02 26.19 3.29
N VAL A 21 1.79 26.67 3.48
CA VAL A 21 0.63 25.81 3.32
C VAL A 21 0.50 25.32 1.87
N VAL A 22 0.70 26.22 0.92
CA VAL A 22 0.59 25.86 -0.50
C VAL A 22 1.67 24.83 -0.86
N VAL A 23 2.89 25.05 -0.41
CA VAL A 23 3.98 24.12 -0.69
C VAL A 23 3.70 22.77 -0.05
N LEU A 24 3.21 22.79 1.18
CA LEU A 24 2.88 21.55 1.88
C LEU A 24 1.77 20.78 1.16
N LEU A 25 0.72 21.48 0.74
CA LEU A 25 -0.37 20.83 0.02
C LEU A 25 0.09 20.28 -1.32
N PHE A 26 0.95 21.01 -2.01
CA PHE A 26 1.50 20.54 -3.27
C PHE A 26 2.33 19.27 -3.05
N TRP A 27 3.15 19.27 -2.00
CA TRP A 27 3.99 18.12 -1.70
C TRP A 27 3.16 16.90 -1.33
N ILE A 28 2.14 17.10 -0.50
CA ILE A 28 1.24 16.03 -0.11
C ILE A 28 0.52 15.48 -1.33
N GLY A 29 0.02 16.38 -2.18
CA GLY A 29 -0.69 15.95 -3.38
C GLY A 29 0.18 15.12 -4.31
N LYS A 30 1.43 15.54 -4.48
CA LYS A 30 2.36 14.79 -5.32
C LYS A 30 2.63 13.41 -4.75
N SER A 31 2.87 13.33 -3.44
CA SER A 31 3.10 12.04 -2.80
C SER A 31 1.89 11.14 -2.90
N SER A 32 0.71 11.70 -2.66
CA SER A 32 -0.52 10.92 -2.72
C SER A 32 -0.77 10.39 -4.12
N PHE A 33 -0.46 11.17 -5.13
CA PHE A 33 -0.66 10.73 -6.51
C PHE A 33 0.22 9.51 -6.81
N GLN A 34 1.48 9.54 -6.41
CA GLN A 34 2.36 8.41 -6.64
C GLN A 34 1.92 7.18 -5.87
N PHE A 35 1.52 7.38 -4.61
CA PHE A 35 1.05 6.27 -3.81
C PHE A 35 -0.21 5.66 -4.40
N GLY A 36 -1.14 6.50 -4.85
CA GLY A 36 -2.35 6.00 -5.46
C GLY A 36 -2.08 5.22 -6.74
N HIS A 37 -1.13 5.70 -7.54
CA HIS A 37 -0.75 4.98 -8.74
C HIS A 37 -0.20 3.59 -8.40
N ASP A 38 0.64 3.51 -7.37
CA ASP A 38 1.22 2.23 -6.97
C ASP A 38 0.15 1.29 -6.45
N VAL A 39 -0.84 1.81 -5.72
CA VAL A 39 -1.91 0.98 -5.18
C VAL A 39 -2.71 0.32 -6.30
N PHE A 40 -2.99 1.06 -7.37
CA PHE A 40 -3.81 0.52 -8.44
C PHE A 40 -2.99 -0.15 -9.53
N ASN A 41 -1.68 -0.12 -9.42
CA ASN A 41 -0.82 -0.77 -10.41
C ASN A 41 -0.48 -2.18 -9.95
N GLN A 42 -1.27 -3.14 -10.42
CA GLN A 42 -1.08 -4.54 -10.05
C GLN A 42 0.02 -5.16 -10.89
N HIS A 43 1.14 -5.48 -10.26
CA HIS A 43 2.20 -6.17 -10.97
C HIS A 43 2.86 -7.17 -10.04
N ALA A 44 3.32 -8.27 -10.61
CA ALA A 44 4.02 -9.30 -9.86
C ALA A 44 5.48 -8.93 -9.66
N MET A 45 6.09 -9.46 -8.62
CA MET A 45 7.50 -9.20 -8.36
C MET A 45 8.40 -9.86 -9.39
N SER A 46 7.98 -11.00 -9.92
CA SER A 46 8.74 -11.70 -10.95
C SER A 46 7.83 -12.00 -12.11
N PRO A 47 8.20 -11.59 -13.33
CA PRO A 47 7.43 -12.00 -14.50
C PRO A 47 7.68 -13.48 -14.80
N GLY A 48 6.70 -14.10 -15.44
CA GLY A 48 6.84 -15.51 -15.79
C GLY A 48 6.52 -16.43 -14.65
N GLU A 49 7.36 -17.41 -14.41
CA GLU A 49 7.08 -18.45 -13.43
C GLU A 49 7.34 -18.03 -11.99
N GLY A 50 8.31 -17.13 -11.80
CA GLY A 50 8.64 -16.70 -10.45
C GLY A 50 9.21 -17.82 -9.59
N GLN A 51 9.18 -17.60 -8.29
CA GLN A 51 9.66 -18.57 -7.31
C GLN A 51 8.57 -18.83 -6.29
N GLU A 52 8.45 -20.09 -5.87
CA GLU A 52 7.50 -20.46 -4.84
C GLU A 52 8.07 -20.17 -3.47
N VAL A 53 7.27 -19.57 -2.62
CA VAL A 53 7.68 -19.18 -1.27
C VAL A 53 6.60 -19.62 -0.30
N THR A 54 7.01 -20.24 0.79
CA THR A 54 6.08 -20.65 1.84
C THR A 54 5.90 -19.49 2.81
N VAL A 55 4.64 -19.15 3.10
CA VAL A 55 4.29 -18.06 3.99
C VAL A 55 3.42 -18.62 5.10
N VAL A 56 3.76 -18.30 6.35
CA VAL A 56 2.98 -18.69 7.51
C VAL A 56 2.36 -17.44 8.10
N ILE A 57 1.04 -17.43 8.21
CA ILE A 57 0.29 -16.32 8.81
C ILE A 57 -0.35 -16.84 10.09
N LYS A 58 -0.07 -16.15 11.19
CA LYS A 58 -0.55 -16.55 12.49
C LYS A 58 -1.89 -15.92 12.78
N GLU A 59 -2.63 -16.48 13.71
CA GLU A 59 -3.96 -16.00 14.04
C GLU A 59 -3.96 -14.58 14.56
N ASP A 60 -2.91 -14.18 15.25
CA ASP A 60 -2.84 -12.85 15.84
C ASP A 60 -2.14 -11.83 14.95
N ASP A 61 -1.79 -12.20 13.72
CA ASP A 61 -1.13 -11.27 12.83
C ASP A 61 -2.10 -10.20 12.35
N SER A 62 -1.69 -8.94 12.48
CA SER A 62 -2.46 -7.84 11.91
C SER A 62 -2.25 -7.80 10.40
N LEU A 63 -3.13 -7.07 9.72
CA LEU A 63 -3.01 -6.92 8.27
C LEU A 63 -1.65 -6.33 7.89
N TYR A 64 -1.19 -5.33 8.63
CA TYR A 64 0.09 -4.72 8.31
C TYR A 64 1.24 -5.71 8.53
N LYS A 65 1.13 -6.54 9.56
CA LYS A 65 2.15 -7.55 9.81
C LYS A 65 2.16 -8.60 8.69
N ILE A 66 0.99 -8.97 8.20
CA ILE A 66 0.89 -9.86 7.06
C ILE A 66 1.58 -9.22 5.85
N ALA A 67 1.30 -7.95 5.60
CA ALA A 67 1.91 -7.25 4.49
C ALA A 67 3.42 -7.19 4.63
N LYS A 68 3.92 -6.94 5.82
CA LYS A 68 5.36 -6.91 6.04
C LYS A 68 6.00 -8.27 5.82
N THR A 69 5.31 -9.34 6.22
CA THR A 69 5.80 -10.69 5.98
C THR A 69 5.89 -10.97 4.48
N LEU A 70 4.86 -10.59 3.72
CA LEU A 70 4.87 -10.78 2.28
C LEU A 70 5.98 -9.98 1.62
N GLN A 71 6.22 -8.77 2.09
CA GLN A 71 7.29 -7.95 1.55
C GLN A 71 8.65 -8.57 1.85
N LYS A 72 8.82 -9.06 3.07
CA LYS A 72 10.06 -9.68 3.47
C LYS A 72 10.37 -10.94 2.66
N LYS A 73 9.33 -11.65 2.28
CA LYS A 73 9.47 -12.86 1.47
C LYS A 73 9.63 -12.57 -0.02
N GLY A 74 9.56 -11.32 -0.43
CA GLY A 74 9.71 -10.97 -1.83
C GLY A 74 8.47 -11.16 -2.65
N LEU A 75 7.31 -11.28 -2.02
CA LEU A 75 6.06 -11.51 -2.72
C LEU A 75 5.36 -10.23 -3.11
N ILE A 76 5.64 -9.15 -2.41
CA ILE A 76 5.11 -7.83 -2.75
C ILE A 76 6.23 -6.82 -2.65
N GLU A 77 6.02 -5.68 -3.29
CA GLU A 77 7.04 -4.64 -3.37
C GLU A 77 7.03 -3.74 -2.15
N SER A 78 5.85 -3.44 -1.61
CA SER A 78 5.71 -2.48 -0.54
C SER A 78 4.58 -2.89 0.39
N ALA A 79 4.88 -2.98 1.69
CA ALA A 79 3.85 -3.32 2.67
C ALA A 79 2.77 -2.26 2.77
N PRO A 80 3.10 -0.94 2.82
CA PRO A 80 2.02 0.07 2.86
C PRO A 80 1.11 0.02 1.65
N VAL A 81 1.65 -0.23 0.46
CA VAL A 81 0.84 -0.32 -0.75
C VAL A 81 -0.09 -1.52 -0.65
N PHE A 82 0.42 -2.67 -0.23
CA PHE A 82 -0.42 -3.86 -0.08
C PHE A 82 -1.53 -3.63 0.94
N TYR A 83 -1.19 -2.96 2.04
CA TYR A 83 -2.18 -2.64 3.06
C TYR A 83 -3.36 -1.87 2.46
N VAL A 84 -3.06 -0.85 1.67
CA VAL A 84 -4.12 -0.06 1.05
C VAL A 84 -4.85 -0.88 -0.02
N GLN A 85 -4.12 -1.68 -0.79
CA GLN A 85 -4.74 -2.53 -1.81
C GLN A 85 -5.75 -3.49 -1.17
N GLU A 86 -5.41 -4.08 -0.04
CA GLU A 86 -6.31 -4.98 0.65
C GLU A 86 -7.57 -4.25 1.12
N ARG A 87 -7.40 -3.05 1.68
CA ARG A 87 -8.53 -2.30 2.18
C ARG A 87 -9.48 -1.87 1.06
N LEU A 88 -8.97 -1.74 -0.15
CA LEU A 88 -9.80 -1.38 -1.31
C LEU A 88 -10.31 -2.58 -2.07
N SER A 89 -9.90 -3.78 -1.68
CA SER A 89 -10.25 -5.00 -2.42
C SER A 89 -11.53 -5.61 -1.87
N THR A 90 -12.07 -6.57 -2.62
CA THR A 90 -13.21 -7.35 -2.15
C THR A 90 -12.83 -8.32 -1.03
N TYR A 91 -11.54 -8.49 -0.78
CA TYR A 91 -11.05 -9.41 0.24
C TYR A 91 -10.74 -8.71 1.55
N HIS A 92 -11.15 -7.45 1.70
CA HIS A 92 -10.87 -6.69 2.91
C HIS A 92 -11.39 -7.41 4.13
N GLY A 93 -10.50 -7.65 5.09
CA GLY A 93 -10.85 -8.31 6.33
C GLY A 93 -11.06 -9.80 6.22
N GLN A 94 -10.79 -10.40 5.06
CA GLN A 94 -11.04 -11.82 4.85
C GLN A 94 -9.76 -12.67 4.82
N LEU A 95 -8.60 -12.06 4.99
CA LEU A 95 -7.36 -12.80 5.00
C LEU A 95 -7.32 -13.71 6.23
N GLN A 96 -6.95 -14.97 6.04
CA GLN A 96 -7.04 -15.97 7.08
C GLN A 96 -5.67 -16.50 7.47
N PRO A 97 -5.49 -16.92 8.72
CA PRO A 97 -4.25 -17.55 9.14
C PRO A 97 -4.08 -18.90 8.48
N GLY A 98 -2.84 -19.32 8.37
CA GLY A 98 -2.52 -20.60 7.79
C GLY A 98 -1.15 -20.59 7.12
N THR A 99 -0.81 -21.71 6.53
CA THR A 99 0.42 -21.85 5.77
C THR A 99 0.07 -21.89 4.30
N TYR A 100 0.72 -21.03 3.52
CA TYR A 100 0.39 -20.86 2.11
C TYR A 100 1.65 -20.98 1.27
N LEU A 101 1.49 -21.58 0.10
CA LEU A 101 2.56 -21.62 -0.90
C LEU A 101 2.21 -20.60 -1.97
N LEU A 102 3.00 -19.55 -2.06
CA LEU A 102 2.74 -18.43 -2.96
C LEU A 102 3.91 -18.27 -3.92
N SER A 103 3.65 -17.66 -5.06
CA SER A 103 4.66 -17.46 -6.08
C SER A 103 4.95 -15.96 -6.24
N THR A 104 6.20 -15.63 -6.47
CA THR A 104 6.59 -14.26 -6.77
C THR A 104 6.03 -13.79 -8.11
N ALA A 105 5.48 -14.71 -8.90
CA ALA A 105 4.81 -14.36 -10.14
C ALA A 105 3.34 -13.99 -9.94
N TYR A 106 2.82 -14.12 -8.73
CA TYR A 106 1.43 -13.77 -8.44
C TYR A 106 1.31 -12.26 -8.24
N THR A 107 0.21 -11.69 -8.75
CA THR A 107 -0.11 -10.30 -8.44
C THR A 107 -0.59 -10.18 -7.01
N PRO A 108 -0.53 -8.96 -6.42
CA PRO A 108 -1.05 -8.79 -5.06
C PRO A 108 -2.51 -9.20 -4.92
N ASN A 109 -3.32 -8.95 -5.94
CA ASN A 109 -4.73 -9.32 -5.88
C ASN A 109 -4.90 -10.84 -5.80
N ARG A 110 -4.09 -11.58 -6.54
CA ARG A 110 -4.15 -13.03 -6.49
C ARG A 110 -3.68 -13.56 -5.15
N ILE A 111 -2.64 -12.95 -4.60
CA ILE A 111 -2.17 -13.32 -3.26
C ILE A 111 -3.27 -13.10 -2.23
N MET A 112 -3.96 -11.97 -2.31
CA MET A 112 -5.07 -11.70 -1.39
C MET A 112 -6.17 -12.74 -1.53
N GLY A 113 -6.49 -13.13 -2.75
CA GLY A 113 -7.52 -14.13 -2.99
C GLY A 113 -7.17 -15.46 -2.34
N ILE A 114 -5.92 -15.88 -2.46
CA ILE A 114 -5.48 -17.13 -1.86
C ILE A 114 -5.53 -17.03 -0.33
N LEU A 115 -5.07 -15.92 0.23
CA LEU A 115 -5.08 -15.74 1.68
C LEU A 115 -6.49 -15.63 2.23
N ALA A 116 -7.44 -15.20 1.41
CA ALA A 116 -8.83 -15.09 1.82
C ALA A 116 -9.59 -16.41 1.68
N GLY A 117 -8.92 -17.44 1.21
CA GLY A 117 -9.58 -18.72 1.01
C GLY A 117 -10.32 -18.84 -0.30
N ASP A 118 -10.03 -17.97 -1.25
CA ASP A 118 -10.70 -17.93 -2.55
C ASP A 118 -9.85 -18.61 -3.61
N ASP A 119 -9.01 -19.54 -3.22
CA ASP A 119 -8.09 -20.19 -4.13
C ASP A 119 -8.77 -21.22 -5.01
N GLU A 120 -10.00 -21.56 -4.71
CA GLU A 120 -10.73 -22.42 -5.64
C GLU A 120 -10.86 -21.78 -7.00
N GLN A 121 -10.91 -20.46 -7.02
CA GLN A 121 -10.96 -19.78 -8.31
C GLN A 121 -9.70 -20.02 -9.08
N GLU A 122 -8.59 -20.05 -8.37
CA GLU A 122 -7.36 -20.42 -9.00
C GLU A 122 -7.42 -21.87 -9.44
N GLY A 123 -7.94 -22.75 -8.58
CA GLY A 123 -8.12 -24.12 -8.97
C GLY A 123 -9.03 -24.25 -10.18
N VAL A 124 -10.08 -23.44 -10.21
CA VAL A 124 -10.97 -23.45 -11.35
C VAL A 124 -10.27 -22.94 -12.59
N SER A 125 -9.44 -21.93 -12.42
CA SER A 125 -8.77 -21.37 -13.57
C SER A 125 -7.78 -22.35 -14.17
N ASP A 126 -7.22 -23.24 -13.38
CA ASP A 126 -6.32 -24.23 -13.92
C ASP A 126 -7.04 -25.47 -14.36
N SER A 127 -8.29 -25.57 -14.13
CA SER A 127 -9.05 -26.73 -14.57
C SER A 127 -9.88 -26.43 -15.80
#